data_9219a37eadaddd03772dd00fdb286a70
#
_entry.id   9219a37eadaddd03772dd00fdb286a70
#
_cell.length_a   1.000
_cell.length_b   1.000
_cell.length_c   1.000
_cell.angle_alpha   90.00
_cell.angle_beta   90.00
_cell.angle_gamma   90.00
#
_symmetry.space_group_name_H-M   'P 1'
#
loop_
_entity.id
_entity.type
_entity.pdbx_description
1 polymer ?
#
loop_
_entity_poly.entity_id
_entity_poly.type
_entity_poly.pdbx_seq_one_letter_code
_entity_poly.pdbx_strand_id
1 'polypeptide(L)'
;MCERRGLRAFDLHHVLGKRAAQEEAFETVGRPLLDAFLAGSNACLFAYGQTSSGKTHSMWGPGGGAEASGADAGLAPRACAAVWREVEEQRAKGGSAELKLTLVEVLGECVTDLLTEGPDGASSGRTVQVRALRAAVLRQGC
;
A
#
# COMPACT_ATOMS: atom_id res chain seq x y z
N MET A 1 7.39 30.78 -33.04
CA MET A 1 8.23 29.59 -33.28
C MET A 1 7.89 28.58 -32.19
N CYS A 2 7.15 27.54 -32.54
CA CYS A 2 6.77 26.50 -31.56
C CYS A 2 7.92 25.49 -31.50
N GLU A 3 8.70 25.52 -30.42
CA GLU A 3 9.72 24.50 -30.19
C GLU A 3 9.03 23.12 -30.06
N ARG A 4 9.33 22.23 -30.95
CA ARG A 4 8.95 20.81 -30.83
C ARG A 4 9.69 20.26 -29.63
N ARG A 5 8.99 20.13 -28.50
CA ARG A 5 9.51 19.35 -27.37
C ARG A 5 9.76 17.94 -27.89
N GLY A 6 11.02 17.54 -27.93
CA GLY A 6 11.40 16.21 -28.37
C GLY A 6 10.65 15.14 -27.56
N LEU A 7 10.17 14.12 -28.22
CA LEU A 7 9.59 12.94 -27.57
C LEU A 7 10.68 12.28 -26.71
N ARG A 8 10.37 12.03 -25.45
CA ARG A 8 11.22 11.25 -24.55
C ARG A 8 10.60 9.86 -24.45
N ALA A 9 11.39 8.83 -24.70
CA ALA A 9 11.01 7.45 -24.48
C ALA A 9 11.52 7.00 -23.11
N PHE A 10 10.72 6.19 -22.43
CA PHE A 10 11.07 5.55 -21.15
C PHE A 10 10.78 4.06 -21.28
N ASP A 11 11.71 3.22 -20.84
CA ASP A 11 11.51 1.79 -20.73
C ASP A 11 10.91 1.46 -19.37
N LEU A 12 9.72 0.86 -19.38
CA LEU A 12 8.96 0.47 -18.19
C LEU A 12 8.56 -1.00 -18.33
N HIS A 13 8.55 -1.72 -17.20
CA HIS A 13 8.12 -3.13 -17.21
C HIS A 13 6.65 -3.27 -17.60
N HIS A 14 5.80 -2.36 -17.12
CA HIS A 14 4.37 -2.34 -17.43
C HIS A 14 3.90 -0.90 -17.62
N VAL A 15 2.95 -0.71 -18.52
CA VAL A 15 2.29 0.58 -18.77
C VAL A 15 0.79 0.35 -18.69
N LEU A 16 0.15 0.95 -17.70
CA LEU A 16 -1.29 0.95 -17.55
C LEU A 16 -1.89 2.17 -18.24
N GLY A 17 -2.90 1.94 -19.07
CA GLY A 17 -3.58 3.00 -19.80
C GLY A 17 -4.51 3.84 -18.91
N LYS A 18 -4.99 4.97 -19.44
CA LYS A 18 -5.91 5.88 -18.72
C LYS A 18 -7.21 5.23 -18.24
N ARG A 19 -7.60 4.11 -18.83
CA ARG A 19 -8.85 3.37 -18.52
C ARG A 19 -8.57 2.10 -17.73
N ALA A 20 -7.34 1.89 -17.29
CA ALA A 20 -7.00 0.75 -16.45
C ALA A 20 -7.79 0.81 -15.14
N ALA A 21 -8.43 -0.29 -14.80
CA ALA A 21 -9.16 -0.44 -13.54
C ALA A 21 -8.19 -0.65 -12.37
N GLN A 22 -8.64 -0.37 -11.14
CA GLN A 22 -7.88 -0.63 -9.93
C GLN A 22 -7.49 -2.11 -9.79
N GLU A 23 -8.38 -3.00 -10.21
CA GLU A 23 -8.13 -4.44 -10.23
C GLU A 23 -6.99 -4.80 -11.19
N GLU A 24 -6.99 -4.26 -12.42
CA GLU A 24 -5.92 -4.47 -13.39
C GLU A 24 -4.57 -3.97 -12.84
N ALA A 25 -4.57 -2.81 -12.19
CA ALA A 25 -3.38 -2.28 -11.54
C ALA A 25 -2.88 -3.20 -10.42
N PHE A 26 -3.80 -3.74 -9.62
CA PHE A 26 -3.44 -4.67 -8.55
C PHE A 26 -2.90 -6.00 -9.09
N GLU A 27 -3.54 -6.61 -10.07
CA GLU A 27 -3.07 -7.88 -10.65
C GLU A 27 -1.71 -7.71 -11.34
N THR A 28 -1.48 -6.56 -11.99
CA THR A 28 -0.21 -6.30 -12.69
C THR A 28 0.95 -5.98 -11.75
N VAL A 29 0.72 -5.18 -10.71
CA VAL A 29 1.79 -4.63 -9.86
C VAL A 29 1.71 -5.17 -8.43
N GLY A 30 0.53 -5.21 -7.84
CA GLY A 30 0.32 -5.60 -6.45
C GLY A 30 0.44 -7.09 -6.20
N ARG A 31 -0.16 -7.91 -7.08
CA ARG A 31 -0.19 -9.36 -6.93
C ARG A 31 1.21 -10.00 -6.87
N PRO A 32 2.14 -9.71 -7.79
CA PRO A 32 3.48 -10.30 -7.71
C PRO A 32 4.23 -9.92 -6.44
N LEU A 33 4.04 -8.70 -5.93
CA LEU A 33 4.64 -8.27 -4.66
C LEU A 33 4.01 -8.97 -3.46
N LEU A 34 2.70 -9.15 -3.49
CA LEU A 34 1.97 -9.87 -2.45
C LEU A 34 2.40 -11.34 -2.40
N ASP A 35 2.51 -12.01 -3.54
CA ASP A 35 2.92 -13.40 -3.62
C ASP A 35 4.36 -13.58 -3.09
N ALA A 36 5.27 -12.66 -3.44
CA ALA A 36 6.62 -12.64 -2.89
C ALA A 36 6.63 -12.43 -1.37
N PHE A 37 5.78 -11.52 -0.86
CA PHE A 37 5.63 -11.27 0.57
C PHE A 37 5.10 -12.51 1.31
N LEU A 38 4.07 -13.16 0.80
CA LEU A 38 3.50 -14.37 1.39
C LEU A 38 4.48 -15.56 1.33
N ALA A 39 5.37 -15.57 0.35
CA ALA A 39 6.49 -16.52 0.27
C ALA A 39 7.65 -16.19 1.23
N GLY A 40 7.54 -15.16 2.07
CA GLY A 40 8.52 -14.78 3.08
C GLY A 40 9.58 -13.76 2.63
N SER A 41 9.43 -13.17 1.44
CA SER A 41 10.30 -12.12 0.94
C SER A 41 9.82 -10.74 1.39
N ASN A 42 10.75 -9.80 1.57
CA ASN A 42 10.38 -8.40 1.74
C ASN A 42 9.91 -7.83 0.42
N ALA A 43 8.78 -7.11 0.45
CA ALA A 43 8.24 -6.42 -0.70
C ALA A 43 8.03 -4.93 -0.37
N CYS A 44 8.21 -4.07 -1.35
CA CYS A 44 7.98 -2.64 -1.23
C CYS A 44 7.20 -2.14 -2.44
N LEU A 45 6.12 -1.42 -2.18
CA LEU A 45 5.32 -0.73 -3.18
C LEU A 45 5.29 0.76 -2.85
N PHE A 46 5.65 1.60 -3.81
CA PHE A 46 5.55 3.05 -3.64
C PHE A 46 5.00 3.72 -4.89
N ALA A 47 4.26 4.80 -4.69
CA ALA A 47 3.76 5.64 -5.77
C ALA A 47 4.60 6.92 -5.88
N TYR A 48 5.09 7.19 -7.08
CA TYR A 48 5.90 8.36 -7.38
C TYR A 48 5.28 9.20 -8.49
N GLY A 49 5.34 10.51 -8.37
CA GLY A 49 4.82 11.43 -9.36
C GLY A 49 4.56 12.82 -8.79
N GLN A 50 4.28 13.79 -9.65
CA GLN A 50 3.93 15.15 -9.23
C GLN A 50 2.62 15.20 -8.44
N THR A 51 2.32 16.32 -7.80
CA THR A 51 1.03 16.55 -7.16
C THR A 51 -0.10 16.40 -8.18
N SER A 52 -1.22 15.82 -7.77
CA SER A 52 -2.38 15.53 -8.63
C SER A 52 -2.14 14.52 -9.77
N SER A 53 -1.06 13.73 -9.72
CA SER A 53 -0.80 12.66 -10.71
C SER A 53 -1.59 11.36 -10.46
N GLY A 54 -2.40 11.30 -9.40
CA GLY A 54 -3.19 10.11 -9.08
C GLY A 54 -2.52 9.12 -8.11
N LYS A 55 -1.42 9.47 -7.45
CA LYS A 55 -0.76 8.60 -6.45
C LYS A 55 -1.72 8.06 -5.40
N THR A 56 -2.46 8.96 -4.75
CA THR A 56 -3.44 8.61 -3.72
C THR A 56 -4.57 7.76 -4.29
N HIS A 57 -5.06 8.10 -5.48
CA HIS A 57 -6.07 7.30 -6.17
C HIS A 57 -5.58 5.87 -6.46
N SER A 58 -4.35 5.70 -6.94
CA SER A 58 -3.78 4.37 -7.20
C SER A 58 -3.56 3.58 -5.91
N MET A 59 -3.05 4.23 -4.86
CA MET A 59 -2.74 3.55 -3.60
C MET A 59 -3.98 3.23 -2.76
N TRP A 60 -4.93 4.17 -2.64
CA TRP A 60 -6.07 4.05 -1.73
C TRP A 60 -7.41 3.90 -2.45
N GLY A 61 -7.53 4.44 -3.66
CA GLY A 61 -8.78 4.56 -4.39
C GLY A 61 -9.38 5.97 -4.33
N PRO A 62 -10.59 6.16 -4.86
CA PRO A 62 -11.33 7.43 -4.78
C PRO A 62 -11.52 7.90 -3.33
N GLY A 63 -11.56 9.20 -3.12
CA GLY A 63 -11.80 9.79 -1.80
C GLY A 63 -10.71 9.51 -0.76
N GLY A 64 -9.49 9.06 -1.19
CA GLY A 64 -8.41 8.73 -0.26
C GLY A 64 -8.63 7.42 0.52
N GLY A 65 -9.53 6.56 0.04
CA GLY A 65 -9.81 5.24 0.61
C GLY A 65 -10.99 5.19 1.58
N ALA A 66 -11.47 6.31 2.11
CA ALA A 66 -12.60 6.32 3.05
C ALA A 66 -13.91 5.79 2.42
N GLU A 67 -14.08 5.99 1.11
CA GLU A 67 -15.26 5.56 0.34
C GLU A 67 -14.93 4.42 -0.64
N ALA A 68 -13.67 4.05 -0.78
CA ALA A 68 -13.23 3.07 -1.76
C ALA A 68 -13.45 1.65 -1.23
N SER A 69 -14.50 1.02 -1.70
CA SER A 69 -14.81 -0.39 -1.43
C SER A 69 -15.02 -1.17 -2.73
N GLY A 70 -14.79 -2.47 -2.68
CA GLY A 70 -15.02 -3.34 -3.82
C GLY A 70 -14.12 -3.01 -5.03
N ALA A 71 -14.73 -2.76 -6.18
CA ALA A 71 -14.03 -2.58 -7.47
C ALA A 71 -13.11 -1.35 -7.50
N ASP A 72 -13.43 -0.30 -6.72
CA ASP A 72 -12.70 0.97 -6.71
C ASP A 72 -11.57 1.03 -5.66
N ALA A 73 -11.44 0.02 -4.83
CA ALA A 73 -10.37 -0.04 -3.83
C ALA A 73 -8.99 0.01 -4.50
N GLY A 74 -8.09 0.83 -3.96
CA GLY A 74 -6.72 0.95 -4.45
C GLY A 74 -5.82 -0.23 -4.08
N LEU A 75 -4.53 -0.13 -4.40
CA LEU A 75 -3.54 -1.18 -4.19
C LEU A 75 -3.39 -1.56 -2.71
N ALA A 76 -3.32 -0.59 -1.79
CA ALA A 76 -3.10 -0.84 -0.37
C ALA A 76 -4.27 -1.59 0.30
N PRO A 77 -5.55 -1.15 0.21
CA PRO A 77 -6.65 -1.89 0.78
C PRO A 77 -6.82 -3.28 0.17
N ARG A 78 -6.58 -3.47 -1.14
CA ARG A 78 -6.59 -4.80 -1.77
C ARG A 78 -5.50 -5.71 -1.22
N ALA A 79 -4.29 -5.21 -1.04
CA ALA A 79 -3.19 -5.95 -0.44
C ALA A 79 -3.52 -6.35 1.01
N CYS A 80 -4.02 -5.41 1.82
CA CYS A 80 -4.44 -5.69 3.19
C CYS A 80 -5.53 -6.78 3.26
N ALA A 81 -6.55 -6.68 2.41
CA ALA A 81 -7.62 -7.68 2.36
C ALA A 81 -7.10 -9.07 1.95
N ALA A 82 -6.16 -9.13 1.00
CA ALA A 82 -5.57 -10.38 0.55
C ALA A 82 -4.67 -11.02 1.64
N VAL A 83 -3.84 -10.22 2.34
CA VAL A 83 -3.04 -10.70 3.47
C VAL A 83 -3.93 -11.17 4.61
N TRP A 84 -5.00 -10.42 4.92
CA TRP A 84 -5.95 -10.82 5.97
C TRP A 84 -6.61 -12.16 5.66
N ARG A 85 -7.05 -12.36 4.43
CA ARG A 85 -7.63 -13.63 3.99
C ARG A 85 -6.65 -14.79 4.19
N GLU A 86 -5.37 -14.61 3.82
CA GLU A 86 -4.36 -15.64 4.03
C GLU A 86 -4.15 -15.95 5.51
N VAL A 87 -4.13 -14.94 6.38
CA VAL A 87 -4.06 -15.12 7.83
C VAL A 87 -5.25 -15.94 8.36
N GLU A 88 -6.46 -15.64 7.91
CA GLU A 88 -7.66 -16.40 8.30
C GLU A 88 -7.63 -17.85 7.81
N GLU A 89 -7.15 -18.07 6.57
CA GLU A 89 -6.97 -19.43 6.04
C GLU A 89 -5.93 -20.23 6.82
N GLN A 90 -4.82 -19.62 7.21
CA GLN A 90 -3.80 -20.27 8.04
C GLN A 90 -4.33 -20.63 9.43
N ARG A 91 -5.09 -19.73 10.05
CA ARG A 91 -5.75 -19.99 11.34
C ARG A 91 -6.78 -21.10 11.25
N ALA A 92 -7.58 -21.12 10.18
CA ALA A 92 -8.58 -22.17 9.95
C ALA A 92 -7.95 -23.56 9.78
N LYS A 93 -6.71 -23.63 9.27
CA LYS A 93 -5.92 -24.89 9.17
C LYS A 93 -5.22 -25.27 10.48
N GLY A 94 -5.48 -24.57 11.59
CA GLY A 94 -4.86 -24.81 12.89
C GLY A 94 -3.46 -24.21 13.05
N GLY A 95 -3.02 -23.39 12.11
CA GLY A 95 -1.77 -22.64 12.18
C GLY A 95 -1.90 -21.39 13.05
N SER A 96 -0.77 -20.83 13.42
CA SER A 96 -0.67 -19.55 14.13
C SER A 96 -0.10 -18.50 13.18
N ALA A 97 -0.84 -17.41 12.95
CA ALA A 97 -0.38 -16.29 12.15
C ALA A 97 -0.72 -14.97 12.88
N GLU A 98 0.24 -14.06 12.91
CA GLU A 98 0.09 -12.72 13.47
C GLU A 98 0.33 -11.69 12.35
N LEU A 99 -0.59 -10.74 12.20
CA LEU A 99 -0.46 -9.61 11.30
C LEU A 99 -0.28 -8.34 12.12
N LYS A 100 0.79 -7.60 11.83
CA LYS A 100 1.03 -6.27 12.41
C LYS A 100 0.97 -5.22 11.31
N LEU A 101 0.16 -4.20 11.52
CA LEU A 101 0.03 -3.05 10.64
C LEU A 101 0.58 -1.82 11.36
N THR A 102 1.35 -1.02 10.64
CA THR A 102 1.79 0.31 11.08
C THR A 102 1.46 1.30 9.99
N LEU A 103 0.84 2.42 10.35
CA LEU A 103 0.51 3.49 9.41
C LEU A 103 1.10 4.79 9.94
N VAL A 104 2.03 5.37 9.18
CA VAL A 104 2.71 6.60 9.58
C VAL A 104 2.65 7.64 8.49
N GLU A 105 2.55 8.89 8.88
CA GLU A 105 2.75 10.05 8.04
C GLU A 105 4.12 10.66 8.32
N VAL A 106 4.84 11.01 7.26
CA VAL A 106 6.13 11.70 7.36
C VAL A 106 6.01 13.06 6.69
N LEU A 107 6.14 14.12 7.49
CA LEU A 107 6.13 15.49 7.00
C LEU A 107 7.39 16.22 7.50
N GLY A 108 8.35 16.45 6.61
CA GLY A 108 9.66 16.95 6.97
C GLY A 108 10.39 15.98 7.90
N GLU A 109 10.75 16.40 9.10
CA GLU A 109 11.41 15.58 10.12
C GLU A 109 10.41 14.95 11.13
N CYS A 110 9.12 15.28 11.00
CA CYS A 110 8.09 14.76 11.89
C CYS A 110 7.52 13.45 11.36
N VAL A 111 7.41 12.46 12.23
CA VAL A 111 6.74 11.18 11.96
C VAL A 111 5.56 11.04 12.91
N THR A 112 4.39 10.82 12.35
CA THR A 112 3.12 10.73 13.07
C THR A 112 2.53 9.33 12.90
N ASP A 113 2.16 8.67 14.00
CA ASP A 113 1.41 7.42 13.96
C ASP A 113 -0.07 7.73 13.72
N LEU A 114 -0.62 7.24 12.61
CA LEU A 114 -2.01 7.49 12.22
C LEU A 114 -3.00 6.46 12.81
N LEU A 115 -2.52 5.41 13.49
CA LEU A 115 -3.35 4.39 14.13
C LEU A 115 -3.58 4.67 15.62
N THR A 116 -2.88 5.65 16.22
CA THR A 116 -3.09 6.02 17.62
C THR A 116 -4.29 6.94 17.76
N GLU A 117 -5.33 6.47 18.46
CA GLU A 117 -6.48 7.31 18.82
C GLU A 117 -6.10 8.23 19.98
N GLY A 118 -6.45 9.52 19.88
CA GLY A 118 -6.35 10.47 20.97
C GLY A 118 -7.48 10.29 21.99
N PRO A 119 -7.36 10.91 23.18
CA PRO A 119 -8.38 10.84 24.22
C PRO A 119 -9.76 11.36 23.76
N ASP A 120 -9.82 12.09 22.66
CA ASP A 120 -11.06 12.68 22.11
C ASP A 120 -11.60 11.91 20.90
N GLY A 121 -11.11 10.70 20.61
CA GLY A 121 -11.51 9.91 19.43
C GLY A 121 -11.05 10.51 18.10
N ALA A 122 -10.36 11.65 18.12
CA ALA A 122 -9.67 12.20 16.97
C ALA A 122 -8.33 11.49 16.83
N SER A 123 -7.92 11.18 15.60
CA SER A 123 -6.58 10.67 15.30
C SER A 123 -5.53 11.65 15.85
N SER A 124 -5.10 11.43 17.10
CA SER A 124 -4.06 12.25 17.70
C SER A 124 -2.72 11.69 17.24
N GLY A 125 -2.21 12.24 16.15
CA GLY A 125 -0.88 11.94 15.69
C GLY A 125 0.16 12.05 16.79
N ARG A 126 0.54 10.95 17.40
CA ARG A 126 1.64 10.93 18.35
C ARG A 126 2.93 10.94 17.56
N THR A 127 3.75 11.97 17.73
CA THR A 127 5.09 12.02 17.15
C THR A 127 5.91 10.84 17.67
N VAL A 128 6.30 9.95 16.77
CA VAL A 128 7.07 8.76 17.10
C VAL A 128 8.53 9.02 16.75
N GLN A 129 9.44 8.83 17.70
CA GLN A 129 10.85 8.74 17.35
C GLN A 129 11.10 7.40 16.67
N VAL A 130 11.41 7.44 15.38
CA VAL A 130 11.73 6.24 14.59
C VAL A 130 13.09 5.71 15.05
N ARG A 131 13.08 4.71 15.91
CA ARG A 131 14.32 3.96 16.25
C ARG A 131 14.58 2.76 15.33
N ALA A 132 13.59 2.23 14.67
CA ALA A 132 13.67 1.29 13.53
C ALA A 132 12.26 0.92 13.07
N LEU A 133 11.95 1.05 11.79
CA LEU A 133 10.84 0.37 11.16
C LEU A 133 11.26 -1.09 10.98
N ARG A 134 10.79 -2.00 11.84
CA ARG A 134 10.92 -3.43 11.60
C ARG A 134 9.71 -3.86 10.78
N ALA A 135 9.95 -4.27 9.55
CA ALA A 135 8.95 -4.99 8.76
C ALA A 135 8.47 -6.23 9.55
N ALA A 136 7.16 -6.40 9.63
CA ALA A 136 6.59 -7.62 10.21
C ALA A 136 6.88 -8.76 9.24
N VAL A 137 7.61 -9.75 9.70
CA VAL A 137 7.86 -11.01 8.99
C VAL A 137 6.83 -12.00 9.48
N LEU A 138 6.01 -12.54 8.57
CA LEU A 138 5.22 -13.73 8.83
C LEU A 138 6.19 -14.88 9.13
N ARG A 139 6.27 -15.30 10.39
CA ARG A 139 6.96 -16.55 10.73
C ARG A 139 5.99 -17.69 10.51
N GLN A 140 6.24 -18.50 9.51
CA GLN A 140 5.67 -19.83 9.43
C GLN A 140 6.32 -20.64 10.55
N GLY A 141 5.52 -21.02 11.55
CA GLY A 141 5.95 -21.99 12.54
C GLY A 141 6.02 -23.37 11.89
N CYS A 142 7.16 -24.05 12.04
CA CYS A 142 7.29 -25.49 11.81
C CYS A 142 6.50 -26.24 12.87
#